data_0d69653964acf27c7281ae4d14dbee78
#
_entry.id   0d69653964acf27c7281ae4d14dbee78
#
_cell.length_a   1.000
_cell.length_b   1.000
_cell.length_c   1.000
_cell.angle_alpha   90.00
_cell.angle_beta   90.00
_cell.angle_gamma   90.00
#
_symmetry.space_group_name_H-M   'P 1'
#
loop_
_entity.id
_entity.type
_entity.pdbx_description
1 polymer ?
#
loop_
_entity_poly.entity_id
_entity_poly.type
_entity_poly.pdbx_seq_one_letter_code
_entity_poly.pdbx_strand_id
1 'polypeptide(L)'
;TNRLIMLVIGGTEDARGYKQWQAVGRQVKKGSKAFDIIAPLTRKVHNDEKDEDEVIVFGYRSVPVFKIEDTDGKEIPVIDYKPKELPPFLDVAEKMGIEVRWKPVHRPAYGYYRLSDNSITLCSQDYVVYFHELGHAIHNTIEPLEDVPDEKAEVVAELTAAVLAEMAGVKGYEVQSYDYIMSYVEGKDSKAMMKAITGVLNIVEQIVNKIISISSES
;
A
#
# COMPACT_ATOMS: atom_id res chain seq x y z
N THR A 1 3.07 14.74 -4.59
CA THR A 1 3.51 15.71 -5.62
C THR A 1 4.94 15.42 -6.08
N ASN A 2 5.96 15.40 -5.18
CA ASN A 2 7.35 15.16 -5.58
C ASN A 2 7.57 13.79 -6.24
N ARG A 3 6.88 12.76 -5.79
CA ARG A 3 6.97 11.43 -6.40
C ARG A 3 6.51 11.43 -7.86
N LEU A 4 5.44 12.17 -8.16
CA LEU A 4 4.98 12.35 -9.54
C LEU A 4 6.02 13.10 -10.39
N ILE A 5 6.63 14.16 -9.83
CA ILE A 5 7.70 14.92 -10.49
C ILE A 5 8.90 14.01 -10.78
N MET A 6 9.31 13.20 -9.81
CA MET A 6 10.42 12.26 -9.96
C MET A 6 10.16 11.23 -11.06
N LEU A 7 8.95 10.67 -11.13
CA LEU A 7 8.58 9.67 -12.13
C LEU A 7 8.42 10.28 -13.53
N VAL A 8 7.68 11.40 -13.64
CA VAL A 8 7.31 11.97 -14.96
C VAL A 8 8.44 12.81 -15.53
N ILE A 9 9.10 13.64 -14.73
CA ILE A 9 10.16 14.55 -15.17
C ILE A 9 11.54 13.90 -15.03
N GLY A 10 11.80 13.25 -13.88
CA GLY A 10 13.09 12.62 -13.59
C GLY A 10 13.27 11.25 -14.22
N GLY A 11 12.17 10.54 -14.49
CA GLY A 11 12.20 9.14 -14.95
C GLY A 11 12.89 8.22 -13.94
N THR A 12 12.70 8.49 -12.63
CA THR A 12 13.40 7.79 -11.55
C THR A 12 12.50 7.59 -10.31
N GLU A 13 12.82 6.58 -9.55
CA GLU A 13 12.16 6.29 -8.26
C GLU A 13 12.88 6.92 -7.06
N ASP A 14 14.18 7.24 -7.18
CA ASP A 14 14.97 7.88 -6.12
C ASP A 14 15.79 9.05 -6.70
N ALA A 15 15.54 10.24 -6.15
CA ALA A 15 16.28 11.44 -6.47
C ALA A 15 16.57 12.24 -5.20
N ARG A 16 17.83 12.68 -5.07
CA ARG A 16 18.31 13.40 -3.90
C ARG A 16 19.21 14.57 -4.32
N GLY A 17 19.32 15.55 -3.42
CA GLY A 17 20.30 16.61 -3.59
C GLY A 17 21.72 16.08 -3.56
N TYR A 18 22.65 16.83 -4.17
CA TYR A 18 24.06 16.44 -4.28
C TYR A 18 24.69 16.00 -2.94
N LYS A 19 24.50 16.80 -1.87
CA LYS A 19 25.02 16.48 -0.54
C LYS A 19 24.35 15.26 0.09
N GLN A 20 23.08 15.01 -0.22
CA GLN A 20 22.37 13.84 0.29
C GLN A 20 22.90 12.55 -0.35
N TRP A 21 23.28 12.59 -1.65
CA TRP A 21 23.98 11.50 -2.31
C TRP A 21 25.32 11.20 -1.67
N GLN A 22 26.11 12.24 -1.40
CA GLN A 22 27.39 12.08 -0.69
C GLN A 22 27.23 11.47 0.71
N ALA A 23 26.20 11.86 1.45
CA ALA A 23 25.93 11.35 2.80
C ALA A 23 25.62 9.85 2.81
N VAL A 24 25.07 9.29 1.73
CA VAL A 24 24.82 7.84 1.58
C VAL A 24 25.93 7.12 0.83
N GLY A 25 27.10 7.78 0.63
CA GLY A 25 28.28 7.19 0.00
C GLY A 25 28.18 7.05 -1.53
N ARG A 26 27.37 7.89 -2.16
CA ARG A 26 27.26 7.97 -3.64
C ARG A 26 27.73 9.33 -4.16
N GLN A 27 28.26 9.31 -5.38
CA GLN A 27 28.76 10.49 -6.08
C GLN A 27 27.95 10.71 -7.37
N VAL A 28 27.48 11.94 -7.59
CA VAL A 28 26.84 12.31 -8.85
C VAL A 28 27.89 12.30 -9.97
N LYS A 29 27.57 11.64 -11.06
CA LYS A 29 28.43 11.52 -12.23
C LYS A 29 28.69 12.90 -12.86
N LYS A 30 29.90 13.11 -13.36
CA LYS A 30 30.26 14.38 -14.06
C LYS A 30 29.39 14.53 -15.30
N GLY A 31 28.74 15.70 -15.43
CA GLY A 31 27.88 16.02 -16.56
C GLY A 31 26.40 15.65 -16.38
N SER A 32 26.02 15.03 -15.25
CA SER A 32 24.63 14.78 -14.94
C SER A 32 23.82 16.06 -14.81
N LYS A 33 22.57 16.03 -15.28
CA LYS A 33 21.65 17.17 -15.20
C LYS A 33 20.68 16.97 -14.03
N ALA A 34 20.60 18.00 -13.18
CA ALA A 34 19.58 18.04 -12.13
C ALA A 34 18.19 18.32 -12.75
N PHE A 35 17.16 17.86 -12.06
CA PHE A 35 15.79 18.33 -12.24
C PHE A 35 15.24 18.81 -10.90
N ASP A 36 14.18 19.62 -10.93
CA ASP A 36 13.69 20.28 -9.75
C ASP A 36 12.52 19.54 -9.11
N ILE A 37 12.53 19.46 -7.78
CA ILE A 37 11.42 19.04 -6.96
C ILE A 37 10.95 20.18 -6.05
N ILE A 38 9.77 20.03 -5.44
CA ILE A 38 9.19 21.04 -4.56
C ILE A 38 9.54 20.70 -3.10
N ALA A 39 10.16 21.65 -2.40
CA ALA A 39 10.43 21.55 -0.97
C ALA A 39 9.64 22.60 -0.19
N PRO A 40 9.03 22.24 0.97
CA PRO A 40 8.32 23.20 1.81
C PRO A 40 9.33 24.16 2.48
N LEU A 41 8.96 25.42 2.57
CA LEU A 41 9.60 26.40 3.44
C LEU A 41 8.88 26.38 4.78
N THR A 42 9.58 25.98 5.84
CA THR A 42 9.02 25.83 7.17
C THR A 42 9.64 26.82 8.12
N ARG A 43 8.87 27.26 9.12
CA ARG A 43 9.36 28.00 10.29
C ARG A 43 8.74 27.44 11.56
N LYS A 44 9.46 27.53 12.65
CA LYS A 44 8.94 27.24 13.99
C LYS A 44 8.17 28.46 14.48
N VAL A 45 7.00 28.24 15.03
CA VAL A 45 6.17 29.25 15.67
C VAL A 45 5.75 28.68 17.01
N HIS A 46 5.97 29.45 18.08
CA HIS A 46 5.51 29.06 19.39
C HIS A 46 3.98 29.19 19.47
N ASN A 47 3.34 28.12 19.91
CA ASN A 47 1.91 28.10 20.15
C ASN A 47 1.64 28.36 21.63
N ASP A 48 1.27 29.58 21.96
CA ASP A 48 1.07 30.02 23.35
C ASP A 48 -0.07 29.25 24.05
N GLU A 49 -1.02 28.68 23.32
CA GLU A 49 -2.14 27.92 23.91
C GLU A 49 -1.72 26.51 24.37
N LYS A 50 -0.72 25.91 23.70
CA LYS A 50 -0.23 24.56 23.99
C LYS A 50 1.14 24.53 24.67
N ASP A 51 1.81 25.68 24.79
CA ASP A 51 3.18 25.83 25.27
C ASP A 51 4.18 24.91 24.50
N GLU A 52 3.96 24.76 23.18
CA GLU A 52 4.75 23.90 22.29
C GLU A 52 5.15 24.64 21.01
N ASP A 53 6.31 24.28 20.43
CA ASP A 53 6.76 24.78 19.15
C ASP A 53 6.08 24.01 18.01
N GLU A 54 5.29 24.68 17.21
CA GLU A 54 4.70 24.12 15.98
C GLU A 54 5.53 24.51 14.76
N VAL A 55 5.66 23.55 13.79
CA VAL A 55 6.32 23.81 12.51
C VAL A 55 5.25 24.12 11.47
N ILE A 56 5.18 25.36 11.03
CA ILE A 56 4.24 25.79 9.98
C ILE A 56 4.94 25.88 8.62
N VAL A 57 4.20 25.48 7.56
CA VAL A 57 4.61 25.67 6.17
C VAL A 57 4.09 27.03 5.70
N PHE A 58 4.98 27.93 5.27
CA PHE A 58 4.61 29.25 4.80
C PHE A 58 4.85 29.46 3.30
N GLY A 59 5.39 28.48 2.62
CA GLY A 59 5.64 28.52 1.18
C GLY A 59 6.34 27.29 0.66
N TYR A 60 6.69 27.31 -0.62
CA TYR A 60 7.40 26.23 -1.29
C TYR A 60 8.53 26.82 -2.16
N ARG A 61 9.60 26.04 -2.35
CA ARG A 61 10.69 26.39 -3.25
C ARG A 61 11.05 25.20 -4.14
N SER A 62 11.59 25.50 -5.30
CA SER A 62 12.26 24.54 -6.17
C SER A 62 13.61 24.11 -5.59
N VAL A 63 13.92 22.83 -5.63
CA VAL A 63 15.19 22.27 -5.16
C VAL A 63 15.74 21.31 -6.20
N PRO A 64 16.97 21.53 -6.70
CA PRO A 64 17.58 20.64 -7.67
C PRO A 64 17.99 19.31 -7.03
N VAL A 65 17.63 18.22 -7.72
CA VAL A 65 17.96 16.84 -7.33
C VAL A 65 18.53 16.08 -8.53
N PHE A 66 19.29 15.04 -8.24
CA PHE A 66 19.86 14.12 -9.23
C PHE A 66 19.25 12.74 -9.02
N LYS A 67 18.96 12.06 -10.09
CA LYS A 67 18.42 10.70 -10.06
C LYS A 67 19.50 9.68 -9.69
N ILE A 68 19.10 8.55 -9.10
CA ILE A 68 20.00 7.48 -8.67
C ILE A 68 20.83 6.94 -9.84
N GLU A 69 20.27 6.84 -11.03
CA GLU A 69 20.91 6.34 -12.24
C GLU A 69 22.10 7.21 -12.69
N ASP A 70 22.09 8.47 -12.29
CA ASP A 70 23.16 9.43 -12.53
C ASP A 70 24.19 9.48 -11.39
N THR A 71 24.22 8.47 -10.53
CA THR A 71 25.19 8.38 -9.42
C THR A 71 25.96 7.07 -9.43
N ASP A 72 27.19 7.11 -8.91
CA ASP A 72 28.03 5.93 -8.65
C ASP A 72 28.37 5.87 -7.15
N GLY A 73 28.68 4.67 -6.63
CA GLY A 73 29.09 4.47 -5.24
C GLY A 73 28.40 3.29 -4.58
N LYS A 74 28.22 3.39 -3.27
CA LYS A 74 27.61 2.31 -2.48
C LYS A 74 26.21 1.98 -2.98
N GLU A 75 25.88 0.70 -3.00
CA GLU A 75 24.49 0.28 -3.19
C GLU A 75 23.62 0.87 -2.08
N ILE A 76 22.50 1.46 -2.48
CA ILE A 76 21.52 1.92 -1.52
C ILE A 76 20.76 0.67 -1.09
N PRO A 77 20.61 0.44 0.22
CA PRO A 77 19.77 -0.65 0.69
C PRO A 77 18.38 -0.51 0.07
N VAL A 78 18.03 -1.43 -0.79
CA VAL A 78 16.64 -1.56 -1.28
C VAL A 78 15.84 -2.01 -0.07
N ILE A 79 14.77 -1.31 0.24
CA ILE A 79 13.84 -1.76 1.27
C ILE A 79 13.29 -3.10 0.78
N ASP A 80 13.61 -4.16 1.49
CA ASP A 80 13.02 -5.46 1.23
C ASP A 80 11.60 -5.48 1.80
N TYR A 81 10.63 -5.41 0.93
CA TYR A 81 9.21 -5.47 1.31
C TYR A 81 8.73 -6.90 1.51
N LYS A 82 9.54 -7.90 1.12
CA LYS A 82 9.17 -9.30 1.31
C LYS A 82 9.27 -9.64 2.81
N PRO A 83 8.22 -10.17 3.42
CA PRO A 83 8.26 -10.56 4.82
C PRO A 83 9.25 -11.71 5.02
N LYS A 84 9.88 -11.78 6.20
CA LYS A 84 10.82 -12.87 6.56
C LYS A 84 10.11 -14.20 6.59
N GLU A 85 8.91 -14.22 7.13
CA GLU A 85 8.00 -15.36 7.10
C GLU A 85 6.93 -15.06 6.05
N LEU A 86 6.69 -15.99 5.15
CA LEU A 86 5.68 -15.81 4.10
C LEU A 86 4.27 -15.82 4.72
N PRO A 87 3.35 -15.01 4.20
CA PRO A 87 2.00 -14.98 4.74
C PRO A 87 1.30 -16.33 4.56
N PRO A 88 0.46 -16.75 5.52
CA PRO A 88 -0.45 -17.86 5.34
C PRO A 88 -1.25 -17.72 4.04
N PHE A 89 -1.65 -18.85 3.46
CA PHE A 89 -2.42 -18.91 2.20
C PHE A 89 -1.69 -18.37 0.96
N LEU A 90 -0.36 -18.20 1.01
CA LEU A 90 0.40 -17.82 -0.19
C LEU A 90 0.34 -18.90 -1.26
N ASP A 91 0.29 -20.16 -0.85
CA ASP A 91 0.09 -21.32 -1.73
C ASP A 91 -1.21 -21.25 -2.53
N VAL A 92 -2.25 -20.62 -1.97
CA VAL A 92 -3.52 -20.39 -2.68
C VAL A 92 -3.30 -19.47 -3.88
N ALA A 93 -2.56 -18.36 -3.68
CA ALA A 93 -2.22 -17.47 -4.79
C ALA A 93 -1.43 -18.19 -5.88
N GLU A 94 -0.43 -19.00 -5.49
CA GLU A 94 0.39 -19.78 -6.41
C GLU A 94 -0.45 -20.80 -7.22
N LYS A 95 -1.32 -21.58 -6.53
CA LYS A 95 -2.21 -22.56 -7.17
C LYS A 95 -3.22 -21.92 -8.11
N MET A 96 -3.59 -20.67 -7.86
CA MET A 96 -4.51 -19.91 -8.72
C MET A 96 -3.81 -19.08 -9.80
N GLY A 97 -2.48 -19.19 -9.92
CA GLY A 97 -1.71 -18.44 -10.90
C GLY A 97 -1.71 -16.93 -10.65
N ILE A 98 -1.88 -16.50 -9.38
CA ILE A 98 -1.78 -15.11 -8.96
C ILE A 98 -0.32 -14.82 -8.63
N GLU A 99 0.30 -13.91 -9.38
CA GLU A 99 1.69 -13.52 -9.10
C GLU A 99 1.74 -12.53 -7.94
N VAL A 100 2.43 -12.89 -6.84
CA VAL A 100 2.62 -12.01 -5.68
C VAL A 100 4.00 -11.35 -5.74
N ARG A 101 4.03 -10.01 -5.77
CA ARG A 101 5.23 -9.18 -5.91
C ARG A 101 5.39 -8.28 -4.70
N TRP A 102 6.58 -8.28 -4.08
CA TRP A 102 6.96 -7.35 -3.03
C TRP A 102 7.86 -6.25 -3.61
N LYS A 103 7.31 -5.06 -3.80
CA LYS A 103 8.03 -3.91 -4.38
C LYS A 103 7.37 -2.59 -3.99
N PRO A 104 8.05 -1.45 -4.18
CA PRO A 104 7.45 -0.14 -3.95
C PRO A 104 6.14 0.02 -4.74
N VAL A 105 5.11 0.55 -4.07
CA VAL A 105 3.82 0.89 -4.68
C VAL A 105 3.76 2.39 -4.91
N HIS A 106 3.42 2.82 -6.12
CA HIS A 106 3.37 4.23 -6.51
C HIS A 106 2.03 4.92 -6.22
N ARG A 107 1.22 4.33 -5.34
CA ARG A 107 -0.09 4.83 -4.91
C ARG A 107 -0.09 5.03 -3.39
N PRO A 108 -1.01 5.83 -2.82
CA PRO A 108 -1.18 5.91 -1.37
C PRO A 108 -1.89 4.65 -0.83
N ALA A 109 -1.33 3.49 -1.12
CA ALA A 109 -1.81 2.18 -0.69
C ALA A 109 -0.61 1.30 -0.33
N TYR A 110 -0.79 0.34 0.55
CA TYR A 110 0.23 -0.62 0.95
C TYR A 110 0.29 -1.85 0.04
N GLY A 111 -0.75 -2.05 -0.77
CA GLY A 111 -0.88 -3.11 -1.76
C GLY A 111 -1.92 -2.77 -2.82
N TYR A 112 -2.02 -3.61 -3.83
CA TYR A 112 -3.13 -3.64 -4.77
C TYR A 112 -3.18 -4.97 -5.54
N TYR A 113 -4.37 -5.46 -5.83
CA TYR A 113 -4.63 -6.48 -6.83
C TYR A 113 -4.83 -5.83 -8.20
N ARG A 114 -4.29 -6.43 -9.25
CA ARG A 114 -4.44 -5.97 -10.63
C ARG A 114 -5.10 -7.05 -11.49
N LEU A 115 -6.29 -6.72 -12.00
CA LEU A 115 -7.08 -7.59 -12.87
C LEU A 115 -6.35 -7.96 -14.17
N SER A 116 -5.68 -6.98 -14.81
CA SER A 116 -5.15 -7.16 -16.17
C SER A 116 -4.04 -8.21 -16.30
N ASP A 117 -3.29 -8.48 -15.23
CA ASP A 117 -2.21 -9.46 -15.21
C ASP A 117 -2.32 -10.43 -14.02
N ASN A 118 -3.48 -10.49 -13.37
CA ASN A 118 -3.78 -11.35 -12.22
C ASN A 118 -2.65 -11.32 -11.17
N SER A 119 -2.26 -10.14 -10.73
CA SER A 119 -1.13 -9.98 -9.81
C SER A 119 -1.48 -9.16 -8.58
N ILE A 120 -0.87 -9.53 -7.44
CA ILE A 120 -0.87 -8.77 -6.20
C ILE A 120 0.49 -8.09 -6.04
N THR A 121 0.50 -6.79 -5.79
CA THR A 121 1.72 -6.04 -5.49
C THR A 121 1.63 -5.44 -4.09
N LEU A 122 2.65 -5.68 -3.26
CA LEU A 122 2.71 -5.28 -1.86
C LEU A 122 3.95 -4.43 -1.59
N CYS A 123 3.80 -3.35 -0.81
CA CYS A 123 4.91 -2.58 -0.22
C CYS A 123 4.82 -2.61 1.31
N SER A 124 4.30 -3.69 1.85
CA SER A 124 4.16 -3.95 3.29
C SER A 124 4.56 -5.39 3.58
N GLN A 125 5.06 -5.62 4.79
CA GLN A 125 5.30 -6.96 5.35
C GLN A 125 4.11 -7.45 6.19
N ASP A 126 3.06 -6.64 6.29
CA ASP A 126 1.85 -6.97 7.03
C ASP A 126 0.99 -7.96 6.25
N TYR A 127 0.72 -9.11 6.86
CA TYR A 127 -0.09 -10.17 6.26
C TYR A 127 -1.51 -9.71 5.93
N VAL A 128 -2.05 -8.79 6.69
CA VAL A 128 -3.42 -8.31 6.49
C VAL A 128 -3.56 -7.58 5.17
N VAL A 129 -2.54 -6.81 4.76
CA VAL A 129 -2.51 -6.19 3.44
C VAL A 129 -2.55 -7.27 2.34
N TYR A 130 -1.81 -8.36 2.51
CA TYR A 130 -1.87 -9.49 1.58
C TYR A 130 -3.25 -10.15 1.57
N PHE A 131 -3.86 -10.37 2.73
CA PHE A 131 -5.19 -10.99 2.83
C PHE A 131 -6.27 -10.14 2.17
N HIS A 132 -6.18 -8.84 2.28
CA HIS A 132 -7.08 -7.89 1.62
C HIS A 132 -6.99 -8.04 0.09
N GLU A 133 -5.78 -8.01 -0.46
CA GLU A 133 -5.56 -8.13 -1.90
C GLU A 133 -5.90 -9.54 -2.42
N LEU A 134 -5.64 -10.59 -1.62
CA LEU A 134 -6.09 -11.95 -1.92
C LEU A 134 -7.62 -12.02 -1.94
N GLY A 135 -8.30 -11.33 -1.03
CA GLY A 135 -9.75 -11.18 -1.01
C GLY A 135 -10.28 -10.65 -2.34
N HIS A 136 -9.73 -9.57 -2.86
CA HIS A 136 -10.09 -9.05 -4.19
C HIS A 136 -9.83 -10.06 -5.30
N ALA A 137 -8.67 -10.72 -5.29
CA ALA A 137 -8.30 -11.68 -6.32
C ALA A 137 -9.25 -12.89 -6.38
N ILE A 138 -9.62 -13.43 -5.21
CA ILE A 138 -10.57 -14.56 -5.13
C ILE A 138 -12.00 -14.09 -5.44
N HIS A 139 -12.41 -12.90 -4.96
CA HIS A 139 -13.70 -12.30 -5.26
C HIS A 139 -13.92 -12.21 -6.78
N ASN A 140 -12.92 -11.72 -7.51
CA ASN A 140 -12.97 -11.63 -8.97
C ASN A 140 -13.22 -12.97 -9.68
N THR A 141 -12.92 -14.11 -9.04
CA THR A 141 -13.19 -15.44 -9.60
C THR A 141 -14.62 -15.95 -9.35
N ILE A 142 -15.37 -15.25 -8.50
CA ILE A 142 -16.74 -15.58 -8.12
C ILE A 142 -17.71 -14.58 -8.78
N GLU A 143 -17.41 -13.30 -8.67
CA GLU A 143 -18.15 -12.19 -9.25
C GLU A 143 -17.12 -11.22 -9.89
N PRO A 144 -17.18 -10.92 -11.22
CA PRO A 144 -16.23 -10.03 -11.85
C PRO A 144 -16.20 -8.65 -11.16
N LEU A 145 -15.03 -8.22 -10.70
CA LEU A 145 -14.90 -6.95 -9.96
C LEU A 145 -15.28 -5.72 -10.80
N GLU A 146 -15.20 -5.83 -12.13
CA GLU A 146 -15.63 -4.76 -13.05
C GLU A 146 -17.14 -4.46 -12.95
N ASP A 147 -17.92 -5.45 -12.50
CA ASP A 147 -19.38 -5.36 -12.33
C ASP A 147 -19.79 -5.05 -10.87
N VAL A 148 -18.82 -4.99 -9.94
CA VAL A 148 -19.07 -4.78 -8.50
C VAL A 148 -18.78 -3.32 -8.15
N PRO A 149 -19.69 -2.62 -7.43
CA PRO A 149 -19.37 -1.30 -6.91
C PRO A 149 -18.15 -1.32 -6.00
N ASP A 150 -17.26 -0.31 -6.13
CA ASP A 150 -16.01 -0.23 -5.39
C ASP A 150 -16.23 -0.36 -3.86
N GLU A 151 -17.24 0.30 -3.31
CA GLU A 151 -17.56 0.24 -1.88
C GLU A 151 -17.92 -1.18 -1.43
N LYS A 152 -18.66 -1.95 -2.25
CA LYS A 152 -18.99 -3.34 -1.97
C LYS A 152 -17.73 -4.21 -2.04
N ALA A 153 -16.91 -4.03 -3.06
CA ALA A 153 -15.68 -4.79 -3.25
C ALA A 153 -14.70 -4.60 -2.08
N GLU A 154 -14.56 -3.36 -1.60
CA GLU A 154 -13.71 -3.03 -0.45
C GLU A 154 -14.23 -3.65 0.85
N VAL A 155 -15.54 -3.59 1.12
CA VAL A 155 -16.14 -4.24 2.29
C VAL A 155 -15.95 -5.76 2.25
N VAL A 156 -16.09 -6.40 1.09
CA VAL A 156 -15.82 -7.83 0.91
C VAL A 156 -14.37 -8.16 1.19
N ALA A 157 -13.43 -7.41 0.61
CA ALA A 157 -11.99 -7.64 0.79
C ALA A 157 -11.57 -7.46 2.26
N GLU A 158 -12.06 -6.42 2.92
CA GLU A 158 -11.74 -6.14 4.32
C GLU A 158 -12.28 -7.20 5.27
N LEU A 159 -13.54 -7.64 5.09
CA LEU A 159 -14.10 -8.72 5.91
C LEU A 159 -13.38 -10.05 5.65
N THR A 160 -13.00 -10.32 4.40
CA THR A 160 -12.18 -11.50 4.08
C THR A 160 -10.83 -11.42 4.80
N ALA A 161 -10.17 -10.28 4.76
CA ALA A 161 -8.89 -10.07 5.45
C ALA A 161 -9.02 -10.25 6.96
N ALA A 162 -10.08 -9.74 7.58
CA ALA A 162 -10.34 -9.92 8.99
C ALA A 162 -10.53 -11.40 9.39
N VAL A 163 -11.29 -12.18 8.60
CA VAL A 163 -11.46 -13.61 8.82
C VAL A 163 -10.13 -14.37 8.66
N LEU A 164 -9.37 -14.09 7.62
CA LEU A 164 -8.07 -14.72 7.39
C LEU A 164 -7.04 -14.35 8.47
N ALA A 165 -7.06 -13.09 8.95
CA ALA A 165 -6.22 -12.65 10.06
C ALA A 165 -6.52 -13.44 11.35
N GLU A 166 -7.80 -13.62 11.69
CA GLU A 166 -8.20 -14.41 12.84
C GLU A 166 -7.76 -15.88 12.68
N MET A 167 -7.96 -16.48 11.51
CA MET A 167 -7.51 -17.84 11.22
C MET A 167 -5.99 -17.99 11.30
N ALA A 168 -5.23 -16.95 10.94
CA ALA A 168 -3.78 -16.91 11.03
C ALA A 168 -3.26 -16.54 12.44
N GLY A 169 -4.14 -16.24 13.40
CA GLY A 169 -3.77 -15.82 14.75
C GLY A 169 -3.22 -14.41 14.84
N VAL A 170 -3.45 -13.56 13.84
CA VAL A 170 -3.11 -12.12 13.85
C VAL A 170 -4.14 -11.38 14.70
N LYS A 171 -3.67 -10.73 15.77
CA LYS A 171 -4.55 -10.03 16.73
C LYS A 171 -4.48 -8.52 16.57
N GLY A 172 -5.56 -7.84 16.96
CA GLY A 172 -5.62 -6.37 17.05
C GLY A 172 -5.98 -5.68 15.73
N TYR A 173 -6.43 -6.45 14.75
CA TYR A 173 -6.83 -5.91 13.45
C TYR A 173 -8.29 -5.43 13.42
N GLU A 174 -9.11 -5.83 14.37
CA GLU A 174 -10.55 -5.61 14.39
C GLU A 174 -10.94 -4.12 14.39
N VAL A 175 -10.17 -3.30 15.12
CA VAL A 175 -10.42 -1.85 15.19
C VAL A 175 -10.10 -1.17 13.85
N GLN A 176 -9.01 -1.59 13.20
CA GLN A 176 -8.61 -1.04 11.90
C GLN A 176 -9.62 -1.42 10.81
N SER A 177 -10.07 -2.67 10.80
CA SER A 177 -11.15 -3.14 9.91
C SER A 177 -12.43 -2.36 10.11
N TYR A 178 -12.83 -2.09 11.36
CA TYR A 178 -14.01 -1.29 11.65
C TYR A 178 -13.93 0.09 11.01
N ASP A 179 -12.84 0.82 11.27
CA ASP A 179 -12.64 2.19 10.75
C ASP A 179 -12.57 2.20 9.21
N TYR A 180 -11.94 1.18 8.63
CA TYR A 180 -11.83 1.04 7.19
C TYR A 180 -13.19 0.81 6.53
N ILE A 181 -13.97 -0.17 7.01
CA ILE A 181 -15.32 -0.44 6.50
C ILE A 181 -16.21 0.79 6.65
N MET A 182 -16.14 1.48 7.81
CA MET A 182 -16.92 2.70 8.04
C MET A 182 -16.57 3.82 7.04
N SER A 183 -15.38 3.84 6.48
CA SER A 183 -15.01 4.84 5.48
C SER A 183 -15.76 4.67 4.15
N TYR A 184 -16.18 3.45 3.84
CA TYR A 184 -16.92 3.09 2.62
C TYR A 184 -18.44 3.01 2.81
N VAL A 185 -18.92 3.06 4.05
CA VAL A 185 -20.37 2.94 4.33
C VAL A 185 -21.03 4.30 4.26
N GLU A 186 -22.07 4.40 3.41
CA GLU A 186 -22.92 5.57 3.30
C GLU A 186 -23.72 5.76 4.60
N GLY A 187 -23.72 6.99 5.14
CA GLY A 187 -24.39 7.33 6.40
C GLY A 187 -23.52 7.20 7.65
N LYS A 188 -22.41 6.48 7.60
CA LYS A 188 -21.38 6.37 8.67
C LYS A 188 -21.94 6.11 10.06
N ASP A 189 -22.94 5.25 10.17
CA ASP A 189 -23.51 4.81 11.43
C ASP A 189 -23.50 3.29 11.57
N SER A 190 -23.67 2.78 12.78
CA SER A 190 -23.62 1.34 13.06
C SER A 190 -24.70 0.53 12.32
N LYS A 191 -25.87 1.11 12.02
CA LYS A 191 -26.93 0.43 11.29
C LYS A 191 -26.57 0.28 9.81
N ALA A 192 -26.03 1.32 9.20
CA ALA A 192 -25.56 1.30 7.83
C ALA A 192 -24.40 0.31 7.68
N MET A 193 -23.47 0.29 8.63
CA MET A 193 -22.38 -0.70 8.69
C MET A 193 -22.90 -2.13 8.78
N MET A 194 -23.82 -2.42 9.69
CA MET A 194 -24.43 -3.75 9.81
C MET A 194 -25.12 -4.19 8.52
N LYS A 195 -25.80 -3.27 7.83
CA LYS A 195 -26.42 -3.55 6.52
C LYS A 195 -25.36 -3.87 5.46
N ALA A 196 -24.28 -3.13 5.40
CA ALA A 196 -23.18 -3.37 4.46
C ALA A 196 -22.54 -4.74 4.71
N ILE A 197 -22.18 -5.04 5.96
CA ILE A 197 -21.60 -6.33 6.37
C ILE A 197 -22.56 -7.49 6.03
N THR A 198 -23.79 -7.43 6.48
CA THR A 198 -24.76 -8.52 6.24
C THR A 198 -25.06 -8.72 4.76
N GLY A 199 -24.99 -7.65 3.96
CA GLY A 199 -25.19 -7.70 2.51
C GLY A 199 -24.09 -8.44 1.75
N VAL A 200 -22.93 -8.65 2.34
CA VAL A 200 -21.78 -9.29 1.68
C VAL A 200 -21.34 -10.62 2.33
N LEU A 201 -21.93 -11.03 3.46
CA LEU A 201 -21.50 -12.23 4.19
C LEU A 201 -21.47 -13.49 3.31
N ASN A 202 -22.44 -13.68 2.44
CA ASN A 202 -22.48 -14.85 1.56
C ASN A 202 -21.30 -14.91 0.59
N ILE A 203 -20.87 -13.75 0.04
CA ILE A 203 -19.73 -13.72 -0.85
C ILE A 203 -18.41 -13.92 -0.08
N VAL A 204 -18.29 -13.34 1.12
CA VAL A 204 -17.13 -13.55 2.01
C VAL A 204 -17.00 -15.03 2.37
N GLU A 205 -18.11 -15.69 2.74
CA GLU A 205 -18.12 -17.13 3.02
C GLU A 205 -17.64 -17.96 1.81
N GLN A 206 -18.11 -17.65 0.61
CA GLN A 206 -17.65 -18.33 -0.61
C GLN A 206 -16.15 -18.14 -0.85
N ILE A 207 -15.62 -16.92 -0.64
CA ILE A 207 -14.20 -16.61 -0.78
C ILE A 207 -13.38 -17.41 0.23
N VAL A 208 -13.74 -17.36 1.51
CA VAL A 208 -13.02 -18.06 2.58
C VAL A 208 -13.05 -19.58 2.36
N ASN A 209 -14.20 -20.16 2.03
CA ASN A 209 -14.32 -21.59 1.75
C ASN A 209 -13.45 -22.01 0.55
N LYS A 210 -13.38 -21.18 -0.50
CA LYS A 210 -12.53 -21.43 -1.66
C LYS A 210 -11.04 -21.40 -1.27
N ILE A 211 -10.61 -20.43 -0.45
CA ILE A 211 -9.25 -20.34 0.06
C ILE A 211 -8.89 -21.61 0.87
N ILE A 212 -9.75 -22.01 1.79
CA ILE A 212 -9.53 -23.20 2.64
C ILE A 212 -9.45 -24.47 1.78
N SER A 213 -10.36 -24.64 0.81
CA SER A 213 -10.36 -25.79 -0.08
C SER A 213 -9.05 -25.89 -0.86
N ILE A 214 -8.60 -24.80 -1.49
CA ILE A 214 -7.36 -24.76 -2.28
C ILE A 214 -6.14 -25.00 -1.38
N SER A 215 -6.10 -24.41 -0.18
CA SER A 215 -4.99 -24.60 0.76
C SER A 215 -4.90 -26.04 1.28
N SER A 216 -6.03 -26.76 1.39
CA SER A 216 -6.06 -28.14 1.86
C SER A 216 -5.76 -29.21 0.78
N GLU A 217 -5.71 -28.84 -0.48
CA GLU A 217 -5.29 -29.69 -1.59
C GLU A 217 -3.76 -29.80 -1.65
N SER A 218 -3.17 -30.57 -0.75
CA SER A 218 -1.73 -30.82 -0.64
C SER A 218 -1.30 -32.06 -1.43
#